data_8838c6c2baab026312582a684b38d9e1
#
_entry.id   8838c6c2baab026312582a684b38d9e1
#
_cell.length_a   1.000
_cell.length_b   1.000
_cell.length_c   1.000
_cell.angle_alpha   90.00
_cell.angle_beta   90.00
_cell.angle_gamma   90.00
#
_symmetry.space_group_name_H-M   'P 1'
#
loop_
_entity.id
_entity.type
_entity.pdbx_description
1 polymer ?
#
loop_
_entity_poly.entity_id
_entity_poly.type
_entity_poly.pdbx_seq_one_letter_code
_entity_poly.pdbx_strand_id
1 'polypeptide(L)'
;MATVMTGMPVHKLQTKSHDNPDEVRAPDKTRVEVVRLEGFTIGRFTFQPGWRWSQCVKPVVNTETCQAAHVGYAVSGRITVKMNDGSETMIVPGMSYTIPPGHDAWVEGNEPFIGVEVMSADIYAKPS
;
A
#
# COMPACT_ATOMS: atom_id res chain seq x y z
N MET A 1 17.73 27.04 -18.50
CA MET A 1 17.12 26.42 -18.66
C MET A 1 16.06 26.49 -18.35
N ALA A 2 15.69 26.52 -19.00
CA ALA A 2 14.39 26.53 -18.64
C ALA A 2 14.16 25.61 -17.53
N THR A 3 13.51 26.03 -16.64
CA THR A 3 13.10 25.16 -15.58
C THR A 3 12.16 24.14 -16.15
N VAL A 4 12.54 22.92 -16.01
CA VAL A 4 11.67 21.83 -16.40
C VAL A 4 10.74 21.57 -15.26
N MET A 5 9.45 21.73 -15.49
CA MET A 5 8.44 21.63 -14.47
C MET A 5 7.89 20.21 -14.40
N THR A 6 8.78 19.22 -14.40
CA THR A 6 8.37 17.81 -14.33
C THR A 6 7.96 17.37 -12.93
N GLY A 7 8.51 18.02 -11.90
CA GLY A 7 8.27 17.62 -10.51
C GLY A 7 8.79 16.26 -10.13
N MET A 8 9.33 15.48 -11.06
CA MET A 8 9.79 14.12 -10.82
C MET A 8 11.06 13.83 -11.59
N PRO A 9 12.02 13.08 -10.97
CA PRO A 9 13.29 12.76 -11.63
C PRO A 9 13.14 11.56 -12.57
N VAL A 10 12.28 11.65 -13.56
CA VAL A 10 12.07 10.58 -14.53
C VAL A 10 12.77 10.95 -15.83
N HIS A 11 13.71 10.11 -16.29
CA HIS A 11 14.58 10.39 -17.43
C HIS A 11 14.52 9.33 -18.52
N LYS A 12 13.86 8.19 -18.28
CA LYS A 12 13.79 7.11 -19.27
C LYS A 12 12.43 6.45 -19.27
N LEU A 13 12.06 5.91 -20.43
CA LEU A 13 10.87 5.10 -20.55
C LEU A 13 11.17 3.71 -19.98
N GLN A 14 10.36 3.26 -19.03
CA GLN A 14 10.57 2.01 -18.32
C GLN A 14 9.22 1.40 -17.96
N THR A 15 9.11 0.09 -18.12
CA THR A 15 7.91 -0.63 -17.69
C THR A 15 8.30 -1.90 -16.95
N LYS A 16 7.50 -2.28 -15.95
CA LYS A 16 7.63 -3.56 -15.25
C LYS A 16 6.23 -4.05 -14.92
N SER A 17 6.05 -5.36 -14.94
CA SER A 17 4.77 -5.98 -14.55
C SER A 17 4.78 -6.35 -13.09
N HIS A 18 3.68 -6.08 -12.38
CA HIS A 18 3.48 -6.59 -11.02
C HIS A 18 3.26 -8.10 -11.00
N ASP A 19 3.01 -8.73 -12.16
CA ASP A 19 2.95 -10.19 -12.27
C ASP A 19 4.34 -10.81 -12.30
N ASN A 20 5.38 -10.00 -12.52
CA ASN A 20 6.79 -10.40 -12.43
C ASN A 20 7.56 -9.35 -11.63
N PRO A 21 7.28 -9.23 -10.33
CA PRO A 21 7.78 -8.12 -9.52
C PRO A 21 9.25 -8.26 -9.17
N ASP A 22 9.85 -7.16 -8.75
CA ASP A 22 11.22 -7.15 -8.22
C ASP A 22 11.27 -7.80 -6.83
N GLU A 23 10.18 -7.71 -6.07
CA GLU A 23 10.10 -8.25 -4.72
C GLU A 23 8.65 -8.59 -4.39
N VAL A 24 8.45 -9.62 -3.56
CA VAL A 24 7.14 -9.98 -3.01
C VAL A 24 7.26 -10.07 -1.50
N ARG A 25 6.30 -9.50 -0.79
CA ARG A 25 6.12 -9.68 0.65
C ARG A 25 4.74 -10.28 0.87
N ALA A 26 4.66 -11.35 1.65
CA ALA A 26 3.42 -12.10 1.79
C ALA A 26 3.17 -12.55 3.22
N PRO A 27 2.94 -11.61 4.16
CA PRO A 27 2.41 -11.99 5.47
C PRO A 27 1.03 -12.62 5.32
N ASP A 28 0.44 -13.07 6.43
CA ASP A 28 -0.86 -13.72 6.40
C ASP A 28 -1.90 -12.88 5.66
N LYS A 29 -2.65 -13.48 4.75
CA LYS A 29 -3.70 -12.87 3.93
C LYS A 29 -3.25 -11.62 3.16
N THR A 30 -1.95 -11.46 2.96
CA THR A 30 -1.35 -10.26 2.38
C THR A 30 -0.45 -10.66 1.21
N ARG A 31 -0.48 -9.87 0.15
CA ARG A 31 0.53 -9.97 -0.90
C ARG A 31 0.86 -8.57 -1.38
N VAL A 32 2.14 -8.22 -1.33
CA VAL A 32 2.65 -6.94 -1.84
C VAL A 32 3.64 -7.25 -2.93
N GLU A 33 3.30 -6.88 -4.16
CA GLU A 33 4.15 -7.06 -5.33
C GLU A 33 4.80 -5.72 -5.64
N VAL A 34 6.11 -5.66 -5.47
CA VAL A 34 6.88 -4.42 -5.54
C VAL A 34 7.63 -4.36 -6.86
N VAL A 35 7.47 -3.26 -7.59
CA VAL A 35 8.32 -2.93 -8.72
C VAL A 35 9.07 -1.64 -8.43
N ARG A 36 10.29 -1.54 -8.93
CA ARG A 36 11.12 -0.36 -8.80
C ARG A 36 11.44 0.19 -10.17
N LEU A 37 11.04 1.43 -10.38
CA LEU A 37 11.27 2.18 -11.61
C LEU A 37 12.01 3.45 -11.22
N GLU A 38 13.10 3.74 -11.89
CA GLU A 38 13.87 4.99 -11.78
C GLU A 38 13.52 5.88 -10.57
N GLY A 39 13.92 5.44 -9.37
CA GLY A 39 13.70 6.22 -8.13
C GLY A 39 12.31 6.11 -7.53
N PHE A 40 11.41 5.34 -8.13
CA PHE A 40 10.07 5.15 -7.60
C PHE A 40 9.83 3.69 -7.24
N THR A 41 9.14 3.48 -6.14
CA THR A 41 8.68 2.17 -5.72
C THR A 41 7.16 2.15 -5.83
N ILE A 42 6.62 1.19 -6.56
CA ILE A 42 5.18 1.04 -6.73
C ILE A 42 4.80 -0.35 -6.26
N GLY A 43 3.84 -0.42 -5.35
CA GLY A 43 3.35 -1.67 -4.80
C GLY A 43 1.92 -1.96 -5.24
N ARG A 44 1.65 -3.20 -5.63
CA ARG A 44 0.28 -3.69 -5.76
C ARG A 44 0.01 -4.51 -4.50
N PHE A 45 -0.93 -4.02 -3.70
CA PHE A 45 -1.29 -4.59 -2.41
C PHE A 45 -2.58 -5.38 -2.59
N THR A 46 -2.57 -6.65 -2.19
CA THR A 46 -3.75 -7.50 -2.18
C THR A 46 -3.97 -8.01 -0.77
N PHE A 47 -5.12 -7.71 -0.20
CA PHE A 47 -5.52 -8.18 1.13
C PHE A 47 -6.76 -9.05 0.99
N GLN A 48 -6.68 -10.29 1.46
CA GLN A 48 -7.78 -11.25 1.35
C GLN A 48 -8.90 -10.95 2.34
N PRO A 49 -10.12 -11.46 2.10
CA PRO A 49 -11.19 -11.37 3.09
C PRO A 49 -10.72 -11.89 4.45
N GLY A 50 -11.09 -11.15 5.50
CA GLY A 50 -10.64 -11.46 6.87
C GLY A 50 -9.33 -10.80 7.25
N TRP A 51 -8.65 -10.13 6.31
CA TRP A 51 -7.42 -9.42 6.63
C TRP A 51 -7.69 -8.25 7.58
N ARG A 52 -6.83 -8.14 8.59
CA ARG A 52 -6.73 -6.98 9.48
C ARG A 52 -5.26 -6.73 9.74
N TRP A 53 -4.83 -5.49 9.61
CA TRP A 53 -3.41 -5.16 9.77
C TRP A 53 -2.86 -5.64 11.12
N SER A 54 -3.58 -5.39 12.21
CA SER A 54 -3.14 -5.74 13.55
C SER A 54 -3.01 -7.25 13.78
N GLN A 55 -3.62 -8.08 12.93
CA GLN A 55 -3.53 -9.55 13.03
C GLN A 55 -2.56 -10.14 12.02
N CYS A 56 -2.47 -9.56 10.82
CA CYS A 56 -1.77 -10.16 9.69
C CYS A 56 -0.38 -9.55 9.45
N VAL A 57 -0.21 -8.26 9.72
CA VAL A 57 1.03 -7.54 9.44
C VAL A 57 1.78 -7.16 10.70
N LYS A 58 1.07 -6.76 11.74
CA LYS A 58 1.67 -6.35 13.01
C LYS A 58 2.69 -7.35 13.55
N PRO A 59 2.45 -8.68 13.51
CA PRO A 59 3.44 -9.64 14.01
C PRO A 59 4.78 -9.61 13.26
N VAL A 60 4.78 -9.12 12.01
CA VAL A 60 6.00 -9.02 11.18
C VAL A 60 6.78 -7.76 11.52
N VAL A 61 6.08 -6.64 11.73
CA VAL A 61 6.73 -5.32 11.86
C VAL A 61 6.92 -4.89 13.31
N ASN A 62 6.17 -5.47 14.26
CA ASN A 62 6.29 -5.23 15.70
C ASN A 62 6.06 -3.78 16.13
N THR A 63 5.10 -3.09 15.51
CA THR A 63 4.64 -1.78 15.96
C THR A 63 3.19 -1.90 16.43
N GLU A 64 2.75 -0.98 17.32
CA GLU A 64 1.38 -1.02 17.84
C GLU A 64 0.34 -0.73 16.76
N THR A 65 0.67 0.19 15.87
CA THR A 65 -0.18 0.57 14.73
C THR A 65 0.70 0.68 13.48
N CYS A 66 0.08 0.69 12.31
CA CYS A 66 0.82 0.83 11.07
C CYS A 66 1.49 2.21 11.00
N GLN A 67 2.80 2.22 10.85
CA GLN A 67 3.60 3.44 10.78
C GLN A 67 3.96 3.84 9.35
N ALA A 68 3.48 3.09 8.36
CA ALA A 68 3.66 3.46 6.96
C ALA A 68 2.67 4.56 6.57
N ALA A 69 3.15 5.55 5.84
CA ALA A 69 2.28 6.51 5.17
C ALA A 69 1.94 5.95 3.78
N HIS A 70 0.70 6.09 3.37
CA HIS A 70 0.22 5.52 2.12
C HIS A 70 -0.30 6.60 1.18
N VAL A 71 0.03 6.47 -0.11
CA VAL A 71 -0.54 7.24 -1.20
C VAL A 71 -0.91 6.24 -2.28
N GLY A 72 -2.19 6.13 -2.60
CA GLY A 72 -2.59 5.08 -3.53
C GLY A 72 -3.96 5.27 -4.16
N TYR A 73 -4.34 4.24 -4.91
CA TYR A 73 -5.60 4.16 -5.63
C TYR A 73 -6.22 2.79 -5.43
N ALA A 74 -7.50 2.76 -5.04
CA ALA A 74 -8.23 1.52 -4.82
C ALA A 74 -8.74 0.97 -6.15
N VAL A 75 -8.30 -0.24 -6.47
CA VAL A 75 -8.66 -0.91 -7.73
C VAL A 75 -9.91 -1.76 -7.55
N SER A 76 -9.98 -2.56 -6.47
CA SER A 76 -11.14 -3.42 -6.20
C SER A 76 -11.20 -3.75 -4.72
N GLY A 77 -12.38 -4.20 -4.28
CA GLY A 77 -12.63 -4.51 -2.88
C GLY A 77 -12.80 -3.25 -2.04
N ARG A 78 -13.03 -3.44 -0.73
CA ARG A 78 -13.28 -2.34 0.21
C ARG A 78 -12.44 -2.55 1.45
N ILE A 79 -11.91 -1.47 1.98
CA ILE A 79 -11.11 -1.49 3.19
C ILE A 79 -11.53 -0.35 4.11
N THR A 80 -11.61 -0.61 5.40
CA THR A 80 -11.84 0.44 6.41
C THR A 80 -10.52 0.72 7.10
N VAL A 81 -10.20 1.99 7.24
CA VAL A 81 -9.02 2.47 7.95
C VAL A 81 -9.48 3.19 9.21
N LYS A 82 -8.88 2.84 10.35
CA LYS A 82 -9.16 3.47 11.63
C LYS A 82 -7.88 4.11 12.16
N MET A 83 -7.93 5.42 12.35
CA MET A 83 -6.81 6.18 12.91
C MET A 83 -6.76 6.03 14.44
N ASN A 84 -5.60 6.35 15.02
CA ASN A 84 -5.42 6.29 16.47
C ASN A 84 -6.37 7.21 17.24
N ASP A 85 -6.86 8.29 16.61
CA ASP A 85 -7.82 9.21 17.24
C ASP A 85 -9.26 8.68 17.20
N GLY A 86 -9.46 7.48 16.62
CA GLY A 86 -10.78 6.83 16.54
C GLY A 86 -11.55 7.14 15.27
N SER A 87 -11.08 8.06 14.43
CA SER A 87 -11.77 8.33 13.16
C SER A 87 -11.63 7.16 12.20
N GLU A 88 -12.67 6.89 11.41
CA GLU A 88 -12.70 5.79 10.45
C GLU A 88 -13.14 6.29 9.09
N THR A 89 -12.58 5.69 8.05
CA THR A 89 -12.96 5.95 6.66
C THR A 89 -12.95 4.66 5.88
N MET A 90 -13.98 4.45 5.08
CA MET A 90 -14.02 3.31 4.15
C MET A 90 -13.50 3.77 2.79
N ILE A 91 -12.60 2.99 2.23
CA ILE A 91 -12.04 3.21 0.89
C ILE A 91 -12.66 2.17 -0.03
N VAL A 92 -13.24 2.64 -1.14
CA VAL A 92 -13.92 1.80 -2.12
C VAL A 92 -13.28 1.97 -3.50
N PRO A 93 -13.55 1.06 -4.46
CA PRO A 93 -12.94 1.15 -5.78
C PRO A 93 -13.16 2.50 -6.45
N GLY A 94 -12.12 3.02 -7.09
CA GLY A 94 -12.16 4.30 -7.77
C GLY A 94 -11.68 5.47 -6.92
N MET A 95 -11.42 5.26 -5.64
CA MET A 95 -10.92 6.31 -4.76
C MET A 95 -9.40 6.35 -4.75
N SER A 96 -8.84 7.55 -4.86
CA SER A 96 -7.45 7.78 -4.45
C SER A 96 -7.44 8.11 -2.96
N TYR A 97 -6.37 7.74 -2.27
CA TYR A 97 -6.32 7.92 -0.83
C TYR A 97 -4.93 8.28 -0.34
N THR A 98 -4.90 8.97 0.78
CA THR A 98 -3.69 9.12 1.59
C THR A 98 -4.03 8.64 2.99
N ILE A 99 -3.10 7.91 3.62
CA ILE A 99 -3.27 7.42 4.97
C ILE A 99 -1.99 7.76 5.74
N PRO A 100 -2.09 8.60 6.77
CA PRO A 100 -0.89 8.92 7.58
C PRO A 100 -0.52 7.75 8.50
N PRO A 101 0.68 7.75 9.06
CA PRO A 101 1.04 6.77 10.09
C PRO A 101 0.09 6.81 11.29
N GLY A 102 -0.01 5.68 12.01
CA GLY A 102 -0.84 5.62 13.21
C GLY A 102 -2.24 5.12 12.93
N HIS A 103 -2.36 3.99 12.23
CA HIS A 103 -3.67 3.42 11.89
C HIS A 103 -3.68 1.90 11.99
N ASP A 104 -4.89 1.36 12.08
CA ASP A 104 -5.21 -0.03 11.77
C ASP A 104 -6.13 -0.03 10.56
N ALA A 105 -6.32 -1.18 9.94
CA ALA A 105 -7.19 -1.30 8.78
C ALA A 105 -7.67 -2.75 8.63
N TRP A 106 -8.82 -2.92 7.99
CA TRP A 106 -9.37 -4.26 7.73
C TRP A 106 -10.20 -4.27 6.46
N VAL A 107 -10.21 -5.44 5.82
CA VAL A 107 -11.00 -5.67 4.60
C VAL A 107 -12.45 -5.83 4.98
N GLU A 108 -13.33 -5.15 4.25
CA GLU A 108 -14.77 -5.29 4.37
C GLU A 108 -15.30 -6.27 3.31
N GLY A 109 -16.21 -7.14 3.71
CA GLY A 109 -16.88 -8.03 2.79
C GLY A 109 -16.06 -9.24 2.38
N ASN A 110 -16.46 -9.86 1.27
CA ASN A 110 -15.96 -11.16 0.82
C ASN A 110 -15.06 -11.09 -0.43
N GLU A 111 -14.68 -9.89 -0.84
CA GLU A 111 -13.76 -9.69 -1.96
C GLU A 111 -12.41 -9.22 -1.44
N PRO A 112 -11.30 -9.63 -2.08
CA PRO A 112 -10.00 -9.05 -1.75
C PRO A 112 -10.00 -7.56 -2.01
N PHE A 113 -9.29 -6.81 -1.18
CA PHE A 113 -8.97 -5.42 -1.48
C PHE A 113 -7.69 -5.38 -2.31
N ILE A 114 -7.70 -4.64 -3.41
CA ILE A 114 -6.51 -4.41 -4.24
C ILE A 114 -6.31 -2.91 -4.34
N GLY A 115 -5.13 -2.45 -3.94
CA GLY A 115 -4.71 -1.07 -4.07
C GLY A 115 -3.34 -0.98 -4.71
N VAL A 116 -3.12 0.10 -5.46
CA VAL A 116 -1.80 0.39 -6.03
C VAL A 116 -1.27 1.64 -5.32
N GLU A 117 -0.08 1.53 -4.74
CA GLU A 117 0.48 2.59 -3.92
C GLU A 117 1.88 2.97 -4.39
N VAL A 118 2.18 4.26 -4.29
CA VAL A 118 3.46 4.81 -4.69
C VAL A 118 4.28 5.10 -3.43
N MET A 119 5.51 4.62 -3.38
CA MET A 119 6.52 4.83 -2.34
C MET A 119 6.26 4.09 -1.02
N SER A 120 5.02 3.82 -0.63
CA SER A 120 4.73 3.19 0.67
C SER A 120 5.31 1.79 0.79
N ALA A 121 5.47 1.08 -0.32
CA ALA A 121 6.06 -0.25 -0.32
C ALA A 121 7.54 -0.25 0.10
N ASP A 122 8.19 0.92 0.20
CA ASP A 122 9.56 0.98 0.68
C ASP A 122 9.69 0.46 2.12
N ILE A 123 8.68 0.64 2.94
CA ILE A 123 8.72 0.20 4.34
C ILE A 123 7.59 -0.75 4.73
N TYR A 124 6.53 -0.87 3.94
CA TYR A 124 5.36 -1.64 4.31
C TYR A 124 5.67 -3.14 4.43
N ALA A 125 5.23 -3.73 5.54
CA ALA A 125 5.39 -5.17 5.83
C ALA A 125 6.84 -5.66 5.80
N LYS A 126 7.82 -4.78 5.94
CA LYS A 126 9.21 -5.19 6.13
C LYS A 126 9.40 -5.64 7.57
N PRO A 127 10.09 -6.76 7.80
CA PRO A 127 10.45 -7.17 9.15
C PRO A 127 11.28 -6.09 9.84
N SER A 128 11.00 -5.88 11.12
CA SER A 128 11.76 -4.94 11.94
C SER A 128 12.98 -5.63 12.55
#